data_ac62b2e23c78395ee865f4e84cddc5e8
#
_entry.id   ac62b2e23c78395ee865f4e84cddc5e8
#
_cell.length_a   1.000
_cell.length_b   1.000
_cell.length_c   1.000
_cell.angle_alpha   90.00
_cell.angle_beta   90.00
_cell.angle_gamma   90.00
#
_symmetry.space_group_name_H-M   'P 1'
#
loop_
_entity.id
_entity.type
_entity.pdbx_description
1 polymer ?
#
loop_
_entity_poly.entity_id
_entity_poly.type
_entity_poly.pdbx_seq_one_letter_code
_entity_poly.pdbx_strand_id
1 'polypeptide(L)'
;WRAGCRVANMEFMQFHPTCLYHPKAKSFLVTEAIRGEGGHLLLPSGERFMHRFDERGELAPRDVVARAIDHEMKRLGADCLYLDISHKPADFIIEHFPTVYAKCLQLGLDITRDPMPVVPAAHYTCGGVMINENGQTDVPGLYAIGETSFTGLHGANRMASNSLLECLVYGKASAEHIGATLADVPDPREHKEWDESQVTDSDEDVVISHNWDELRRFMWDYVGIVRTEKRLQRAQHRVDMLKSEIAEYYSNYHISNDLLELRNLVVIAELII
;
A
#
# COMPACT_ATOMS: atom_id res chain seq x y z
N TRP A 1 11.94 13.39 -0.48
CA TRP A 1 11.25 14.40 -1.29
C TRP A 1 11.50 15.81 -0.77
N ARG A 2 11.15 16.11 0.47
CA ARG A 2 11.38 17.45 1.07
C ARG A 2 12.86 17.85 1.15
N ALA A 3 13.77 16.88 1.20
CA ALA A 3 15.23 17.12 1.17
C ALA A 3 15.78 17.41 -0.24
N GLY A 4 14.96 17.29 -1.29
CA GLY A 4 15.32 17.55 -2.67
C GLY A 4 15.66 16.32 -3.51
N CYS A 5 15.41 15.11 -3.01
CA CYS A 5 15.55 13.91 -3.83
C CYS A 5 14.47 13.87 -4.92
N ARG A 6 14.86 13.48 -6.13
CA ARG A 6 13.88 13.14 -7.16
C ARG A 6 13.17 11.85 -6.81
N VAL A 7 11.90 11.79 -7.16
CA VAL A 7 11.08 10.57 -7.10
C VAL A 7 10.52 10.26 -8.48
N ALA A 8 10.25 9.00 -8.76
CA ALA A 8 9.72 8.59 -10.05
C ALA A 8 8.73 7.43 -9.91
N ASN A 9 7.86 7.25 -10.90
CA ASN A 9 6.90 6.16 -11.02
C ASN A 9 5.91 6.03 -9.85
N MET A 10 5.64 7.10 -9.12
CA MET A 10 4.74 7.06 -7.94
C MET A 10 3.30 6.71 -8.31
N GLU A 11 2.88 6.96 -9.54
CA GLU A 11 1.56 6.57 -10.07
C GLU A 11 1.38 5.05 -10.20
N PHE A 12 2.46 4.27 -10.25
CA PHE A 12 2.41 2.82 -10.41
C PHE A 12 2.37 2.11 -9.06
N MET A 13 1.15 1.89 -8.60
CA MET A 13 0.85 1.15 -7.38
C MET A 13 0.33 -0.25 -7.75
N GLN A 14 1.00 -1.30 -7.27
CA GLN A 14 0.50 -2.67 -7.43
C GLN A 14 -0.61 -2.92 -6.42
N PHE A 15 -1.73 -3.45 -6.89
CA PHE A 15 -2.83 -3.90 -6.03
C PHE A 15 -2.77 -5.41 -5.83
N HIS A 16 -2.89 -5.85 -4.57
CA HIS A 16 -3.17 -7.25 -4.27
C HIS A 16 -4.67 -7.49 -4.46
N PRO A 17 -5.08 -8.52 -5.22
CA PRO A 17 -6.49 -8.69 -5.58
C PRO A 17 -7.38 -9.09 -4.40
N THR A 18 -6.85 -9.80 -3.41
CA THR A 18 -7.62 -10.41 -2.33
C THR A 18 -7.09 -10.03 -0.96
N CYS A 19 -7.48 -8.84 -0.49
CA CYS A 19 -7.30 -8.41 0.89
C CYS A 19 -8.59 -8.68 1.66
N LEU A 20 -8.50 -9.21 2.88
CA LEU A 20 -9.66 -9.51 3.71
C LEU A 20 -10.40 -8.21 4.08
N TYR A 21 -11.66 -8.11 3.68
CA TYR A 21 -12.51 -6.97 4.00
C TYR A 21 -13.20 -7.18 5.35
N HIS A 22 -12.58 -6.63 6.40
CA HIS A 22 -13.12 -6.71 7.75
C HIS A 22 -12.60 -5.52 8.58
N PRO A 23 -13.46 -4.84 9.39
CA PRO A 23 -13.07 -3.63 10.15
C PRO A 23 -11.84 -3.82 11.06
N LYS A 24 -11.63 -5.03 11.57
CA LYS A 24 -10.53 -5.38 12.48
C LYS A 24 -9.36 -6.08 11.78
N ALA A 25 -9.42 -6.29 10.47
CA ALA A 25 -8.39 -7.06 9.74
C ALA A 25 -7.13 -6.26 9.41
N LYS A 26 -7.18 -4.92 9.38
CA LYS A 26 -6.07 -4.02 9.04
C LYS A 26 -5.23 -4.54 7.87
N SER A 27 -5.78 -4.58 6.66
CA SER A 27 -5.07 -4.96 5.44
C SER A 27 -4.47 -6.39 5.44
N PHE A 28 -5.16 -7.37 6.02
CA PHE A 28 -4.72 -8.76 5.99
C PHE A 28 -4.84 -9.34 4.57
N LEU A 29 -3.71 -9.70 3.97
CA LEU A 29 -3.65 -10.28 2.63
C LEU A 29 -3.99 -11.76 2.66
N VAL A 30 -5.01 -12.15 1.89
CA VAL A 30 -5.33 -13.56 1.65
C VAL A 30 -4.41 -14.08 0.55
N THR A 31 -3.61 -15.10 0.88
CA THR A 31 -2.60 -15.65 -0.02
C THR A 31 -3.17 -16.05 -1.38
N GLU A 32 -2.40 -15.78 -2.44
CA GLU A 32 -2.74 -16.20 -3.81
C GLU A 32 -2.87 -17.72 -3.95
N ALA A 33 -2.18 -18.47 -3.09
CA ALA A 33 -2.24 -19.93 -3.09
C ALA A 33 -3.66 -20.47 -2.93
N ILE A 34 -4.58 -19.76 -2.23
CA ILE A 34 -5.99 -20.16 -2.13
C ILE A 34 -6.64 -20.22 -3.51
N ARG A 35 -6.39 -19.24 -4.38
CA ARG A 35 -6.85 -19.28 -5.78
C ARG A 35 -6.15 -20.37 -6.57
N GLY A 36 -4.85 -20.57 -6.32
CA GLY A 36 -4.06 -21.66 -6.91
C GLY A 36 -4.60 -23.04 -6.60
N GLU A 37 -5.09 -23.26 -5.39
CA GLU A 37 -5.72 -24.52 -4.95
C GLU A 37 -7.20 -24.63 -5.33
N GLY A 38 -7.70 -23.72 -6.17
CA GLY A 38 -9.03 -23.76 -6.73
C GLY A 38 -10.08 -22.93 -6.00
N GLY A 39 -9.67 -21.95 -5.20
CA GLY A 39 -10.61 -20.99 -4.61
C GLY A 39 -11.34 -20.18 -5.67
N HIS A 40 -12.64 -19.99 -5.51
CA HIS A 40 -13.54 -19.32 -6.44
C HIS A 40 -13.81 -17.89 -6.03
N LEU A 41 -13.75 -16.95 -6.97
CA LEU A 41 -14.21 -15.57 -6.78
C LEU A 41 -15.70 -15.45 -7.11
N LEU A 42 -16.48 -14.99 -6.12
CA LEU A 42 -17.94 -14.95 -6.18
C LEU A 42 -18.46 -13.52 -6.04
N LEU A 43 -19.51 -13.23 -6.79
CA LEU A 43 -20.38 -12.08 -6.54
C LEU A 43 -21.19 -12.27 -5.24
N PRO A 44 -21.83 -11.20 -4.71
CA PRO A 44 -22.75 -11.34 -3.58
C PRO A 44 -23.91 -12.33 -3.81
N SER A 45 -24.24 -12.60 -5.07
CA SER A 45 -25.22 -13.60 -5.49
C SER A 45 -24.74 -15.06 -5.37
N GLY A 46 -23.44 -15.28 -5.10
CA GLY A 46 -22.82 -16.60 -5.16
C GLY A 46 -22.34 -17.02 -6.55
N GLU A 47 -22.52 -16.18 -7.56
CA GLU A 47 -22.12 -16.47 -8.95
C GLU A 47 -20.63 -16.24 -9.16
N ARG A 48 -19.94 -17.16 -9.86
CA ARG A 48 -18.55 -16.98 -10.31
C ARG A 48 -18.52 -16.03 -11.51
N PHE A 49 -17.56 -15.09 -11.52
CA PHE A 49 -17.52 -14.05 -12.55
C PHE A 49 -16.21 -13.97 -13.35
N MET A 50 -15.12 -14.54 -12.84
CA MET A 50 -13.78 -14.36 -13.44
C MET A 50 -13.68 -14.81 -14.90
N HIS A 51 -14.45 -15.84 -15.30
CA HIS A 51 -14.50 -16.33 -16.67
C HIS A 51 -15.00 -15.30 -17.72
N ARG A 52 -15.64 -14.22 -17.25
CA ARG A 52 -16.07 -13.09 -18.11
C ARG A 52 -14.91 -12.17 -18.47
N PHE A 53 -13.81 -12.23 -17.73
CA PHE A 53 -12.65 -11.32 -17.85
C PHE A 53 -11.41 -12.00 -18.40
N ASP A 54 -11.22 -13.30 -18.09
CA ASP A 54 -10.05 -14.05 -18.54
C ASP A 54 -10.37 -15.56 -18.56
N GLU A 55 -9.89 -16.25 -19.60
CA GLU A 55 -10.10 -17.69 -19.78
C GLU A 55 -9.47 -18.54 -18.67
N ARG A 56 -8.39 -18.03 -18.04
CA ARG A 56 -7.73 -18.68 -16.90
C ARG A 56 -8.52 -18.55 -15.60
N GLY A 57 -9.61 -17.77 -15.59
CA GLY A 57 -10.44 -17.57 -14.40
C GLY A 57 -9.64 -16.96 -13.24
N GLU A 58 -9.75 -17.56 -12.08
CA GLU A 58 -9.08 -17.13 -10.85
C GLU A 58 -7.55 -17.24 -10.88
N LEU A 59 -6.99 -17.96 -11.88
CA LEU A 59 -5.54 -18.09 -12.12
C LEU A 59 -5.00 -17.03 -13.08
N ALA A 60 -5.81 -16.08 -13.50
CA ALA A 60 -5.35 -14.93 -14.28
C ALA A 60 -4.31 -14.10 -13.49
N PRO A 61 -3.46 -13.30 -14.16
CA PRO A 61 -2.52 -12.40 -13.49
C PRO A 61 -3.20 -11.49 -12.47
N ARG A 62 -2.47 -11.13 -11.41
CA ARG A 62 -2.99 -10.34 -10.28
C ARG A 62 -3.69 -9.06 -10.70
N ASP A 63 -3.13 -8.35 -11.68
CA ASP A 63 -3.70 -7.10 -12.18
C ASP A 63 -5.04 -7.32 -12.91
N VAL A 64 -5.19 -8.43 -13.63
CA VAL A 64 -6.45 -8.82 -14.28
C VAL A 64 -7.50 -9.14 -13.23
N VAL A 65 -7.14 -9.95 -12.22
CA VAL A 65 -8.05 -10.30 -11.12
C VAL A 65 -8.46 -9.06 -10.32
N ALA A 66 -7.51 -8.19 -9.98
CA ALA A 66 -7.80 -6.96 -9.23
C ALA A 66 -8.75 -6.02 -10.00
N ARG A 67 -8.52 -5.85 -11.31
CA ARG A 67 -9.41 -5.05 -12.18
C ARG A 67 -10.80 -5.67 -12.31
N ALA A 68 -10.88 -6.99 -12.40
CA ALA A 68 -12.17 -7.69 -12.47
C ALA A 68 -13.00 -7.52 -11.20
N ILE A 69 -12.36 -7.65 -10.03
CA ILE A 69 -13.01 -7.43 -8.73
C ILE A 69 -13.47 -5.98 -8.60
N ASP A 70 -12.60 -5.00 -8.88
CA ASP A 70 -12.93 -3.57 -8.84
C ASP A 70 -14.09 -3.21 -9.77
N HIS A 71 -14.08 -3.79 -10.99
CA HIS A 71 -15.17 -3.61 -11.97
C HIS A 71 -16.51 -4.10 -11.43
N GLU A 72 -16.55 -5.33 -10.92
CA GLU A 72 -17.79 -5.93 -10.43
C GLU A 72 -18.28 -5.25 -9.15
N MET A 73 -17.40 -4.86 -8.24
CA MET A 73 -17.76 -4.05 -7.07
C MET A 73 -18.43 -2.75 -7.47
N LYS A 74 -17.85 -2.00 -8.41
CA LYS A 74 -18.41 -0.72 -8.88
C LYS A 74 -19.71 -0.90 -9.64
N ARG A 75 -19.81 -1.96 -10.46
CA ARG A 75 -21.03 -2.27 -11.21
C ARG A 75 -22.22 -2.60 -10.29
N LEU A 76 -21.94 -3.30 -9.18
CA LEU A 76 -22.96 -3.75 -8.23
C LEU A 76 -23.21 -2.75 -7.09
N GLY A 77 -22.31 -1.77 -6.90
CA GLY A 77 -22.33 -0.92 -5.71
C GLY A 77 -21.99 -1.71 -4.43
N ALA A 78 -21.21 -2.79 -4.55
CA ALA A 78 -20.85 -3.65 -3.44
C ALA A 78 -19.57 -3.19 -2.76
N ASP A 79 -19.52 -3.29 -1.43
CA ASP A 79 -18.33 -2.93 -0.64
C ASP A 79 -17.23 -4.00 -0.72
N CYS A 80 -17.56 -5.25 -1.03
CA CYS A 80 -16.63 -6.36 -1.21
C CYS A 80 -17.19 -7.43 -2.15
N LEU A 81 -16.31 -8.31 -2.62
CA LEU A 81 -16.69 -9.59 -3.23
C LEU A 81 -16.23 -10.74 -2.32
N TYR A 82 -16.35 -11.97 -2.78
CA TYR A 82 -16.09 -13.13 -1.95
C TYR A 82 -15.08 -14.07 -2.60
N LEU A 83 -14.18 -14.63 -1.77
CA LEU A 83 -13.27 -15.72 -2.15
C LEU A 83 -13.67 -16.96 -1.36
N ASP A 84 -14.08 -18.00 -2.06
CA ASP A 84 -14.58 -19.23 -1.48
C ASP A 84 -13.66 -20.43 -1.78
N ILE A 85 -13.30 -21.18 -0.74
CA ILE A 85 -12.57 -22.45 -0.82
C ILE A 85 -13.30 -23.56 -0.05
N SER A 86 -14.47 -23.29 0.50
CA SER A 86 -15.23 -24.20 1.36
C SER A 86 -15.66 -25.51 0.68
N HIS A 87 -15.55 -25.59 -0.64
CA HIS A 87 -15.77 -26.84 -1.40
C HIS A 87 -14.65 -27.88 -1.21
N LYS A 88 -13.52 -27.49 -0.63
CA LYS A 88 -12.43 -28.42 -0.24
C LYS A 88 -12.69 -29.00 1.16
N PRO A 89 -12.14 -30.20 1.47
CA PRO A 89 -12.23 -30.75 2.82
C PRO A 89 -11.67 -29.80 3.88
N ALA A 90 -12.32 -29.74 5.05
CA ALA A 90 -11.92 -28.84 6.14
C ALA A 90 -10.45 -29.07 6.57
N ASP A 91 -10.04 -30.36 6.71
CA ASP A 91 -8.68 -30.71 7.07
C ASP A 91 -7.65 -30.18 6.04
N PHE A 92 -7.96 -30.29 4.76
CA PHE A 92 -7.13 -29.71 3.69
C PHE A 92 -6.94 -28.20 3.87
N ILE A 93 -8.04 -27.46 4.13
CA ILE A 93 -7.98 -25.99 4.28
C ILE A 93 -7.13 -25.62 5.50
N ILE A 94 -7.32 -26.29 6.62
CA ILE A 94 -6.61 -26.03 7.88
C ILE A 94 -5.10 -26.32 7.73
N GLU A 95 -4.74 -27.44 7.10
CA GLU A 95 -3.34 -27.85 6.92
C GLU A 95 -2.61 -26.98 5.88
N HIS A 96 -3.26 -26.63 4.78
CA HIS A 96 -2.62 -25.84 3.70
C HIS A 96 -2.59 -24.34 3.98
N PHE A 97 -3.57 -23.82 4.72
CA PHE A 97 -3.72 -22.38 4.98
C PHE A 97 -3.85 -22.05 6.48
N PRO A 98 -2.98 -22.57 7.36
CA PRO A 98 -3.16 -22.46 8.81
C PRO A 98 -3.21 -21.01 9.29
N THR A 99 -2.38 -20.14 8.72
CA THR A 99 -2.32 -18.71 9.08
C THR A 99 -3.60 -17.96 8.66
N VAL A 100 -4.11 -18.24 7.47
CA VAL A 100 -5.35 -17.60 6.97
C VAL A 100 -6.54 -18.11 7.77
N TYR A 101 -6.62 -19.43 7.99
CA TYR A 101 -7.66 -20.04 8.80
C TYR A 101 -7.72 -19.45 10.21
N ALA A 102 -6.59 -19.45 10.92
CA ALA A 102 -6.52 -18.92 12.28
C ALA A 102 -6.90 -17.43 12.34
N LYS A 103 -6.43 -16.63 11.38
CA LYS A 103 -6.76 -15.20 11.32
C LYS A 103 -8.24 -14.95 11.05
N CYS A 104 -8.83 -15.67 10.10
CA CYS A 104 -10.26 -15.56 9.79
C CYS A 104 -11.11 -16.01 10.97
N LEU A 105 -10.75 -17.12 11.61
CA LEU A 105 -11.47 -17.62 12.79
C LEU A 105 -11.44 -16.65 13.96
N GLN A 106 -10.30 -15.96 14.21
CA GLN A 106 -10.22 -14.87 15.20
C GLN A 106 -11.19 -13.71 14.92
N LEU A 107 -11.54 -13.52 13.66
CA LEU A 107 -12.47 -12.48 13.21
C LEU A 107 -13.91 -12.97 13.11
N GLY A 108 -14.17 -14.22 13.51
CA GLY A 108 -15.50 -14.83 13.51
C GLY A 108 -15.89 -15.44 12.16
N LEU A 109 -14.95 -15.68 11.26
CA LEU A 109 -15.17 -16.23 9.92
C LEU A 109 -14.52 -17.62 9.79
N ASP A 110 -15.34 -18.66 9.62
CA ASP A 110 -14.88 -20.03 9.40
C ASP A 110 -14.78 -20.33 7.90
N ILE A 111 -13.60 -20.21 7.33
CA ILE A 111 -13.34 -20.39 5.88
C ILE A 111 -13.53 -21.83 5.40
N THR A 112 -13.75 -22.79 6.28
CA THR A 112 -14.13 -24.16 5.90
C THR A 112 -15.62 -24.26 5.53
N ARG A 113 -16.40 -23.20 5.79
CA ARG A 113 -17.86 -23.14 5.57
C ARG A 113 -18.31 -21.89 4.87
N ASP A 114 -17.64 -20.77 5.16
CA ASP A 114 -18.06 -19.43 4.74
C ASP A 114 -17.07 -18.83 3.75
N PRO A 115 -17.53 -18.16 2.70
CA PRO A 115 -16.67 -17.43 1.79
C PRO A 115 -16.07 -16.20 2.48
N MET A 116 -14.81 -15.90 2.17
CA MET A 116 -14.09 -14.76 2.70
C MET A 116 -14.49 -13.47 1.96
N PRO A 117 -14.96 -12.41 2.64
CA PRO A 117 -15.14 -11.11 2.01
C PRO A 117 -13.77 -10.51 1.65
N VAL A 118 -13.57 -10.14 0.39
CA VAL A 118 -12.30 -9.65 -0.13
C VAL A 118 -12.46 -8.40 -0.99
N VAL A 119 -11.44 -7.57 -0.96
CA VAL A 119 -11.30 -6.37 -1.81
C VAL A 119 -9.87 -6.30 -2.37
N PRO A 120 -9.64 -5.70 -3.54
CA PRO A 120 -8.30 -5.31 -3.93
C PRO A 120 -7.75 -4.26 -2.97
N ALA A 121 -6.46 -4.29 -2.68
CA ALA A 121 -5.82 -3.27 -1.85
C ALA A 121 -4.46 -2.87 -2.43
N ALA A 122 -4.07 -1.61 -2.26
CA ALA A 122 -2.73 -1.15 -2.56
C ALA A 122 -1.73 -2.00 -1.77
N HIS A 123 -0.73 -2.55 -2.46
CA HIS A 123 0.15 -3.58 -1.92
C HIS A 123 1.63 -3.24 -2.03
N TYR A 124 2.06 -2.68 -3.15
CA TYR A 124 3.46 -2.37 -3.42
C TYR A 124 3.58 -1.12 -4.29
N THR A 125 4.47 -0.21 -3.88
CA THR A 125 4.82 0.98 -4.69
C THR A 125 5.92 0.62 -5.67
N CYS A 126 5.64 0.70 -6.98
CA CYS A 126 6.66 0.45 -8.01
C CYS A 126 7.59 1.65 -8.22
N GLY A 127 7.18 2.82 -7.76
CA GLY A 127 7.95 4.05 -7.73
C GLY A 127 8.72 4.25 -6.43
N GLY A 128 9.42 5.37 -6.34
CA GLY A 128 10.18 5.73 -5.15
C GLY A 128 11.26 6.76 -5.42
N VAL A 129 12.17 6.90 -4.47
CA VAL A 129 13.33 7.79 -4.57
C VAL A 129 14.29 7.28 -5.64
N MET A 130 14.68 8.14 -6.58
CA MET A 130 15.66 7.79 -7.63
C MET A 130 17.04 7.55 -7.01
N ILE A 131 17.68 6.48 -7.45
CA ILE A 131 19.00 6.07 -7.01
C ILE A 131 19.91 5.69 -8.18
N ASN A 132 21.21 5.71 -7.94
CA ASN A 132 22.19 5.13 -8.86
C ASN A 132 22.47 3.65 -8.51
N GLU A 133 23.44 3.04 -9.20
CA GLU A 133 23.86 1.63 -9.02
C GLU A 133 24.38 1.32 -7.61
N ASN A 134 24.77 2.32 -6.83
CA ASN A 134 25.25 2.19 -5.45
C ASN A 134 24.15 2.50 -4.41
N GLY A 135 22.91 2.73 -4.84
CA GLY A 135 21.82 3.11 -3.94
C GLY A 135 21.86 4.57 -3.45
N GLN A 136 22.74 5.41 -4.02
CA GLN A 136 22.83 6.82 -3.64
C GLN A 136 21.69 7.63 -4.26
N THR A 137 21.14 8.55 -3.49
CA THR A 137 20.14 9.52 -3.94
C THR A 137 20.81 10.79 -4.49
N ASP A 138 20.00 11.77 -4.92
CA ASP A 138 20.49 13.10 -5.31
C ASP A 138 21.08 13.91 -4.15
N VAL A 139 20.78 13.53 -2.90
CA VAL A 139 21.32 14.20 -1.70
C VAL A 139 22.59 13.49 -1.26
N PRO A 140 23.74 14.18 -1.21
CA PRO A 140 25.00 13.57 -0.78
C PRO A 140 24.91 12.93 0.61
N GLY A 141 25.40 11.69 0.73
CA GLY A 141 25.38 10.94 1.98
C GLY A 141 24.05 10.27 2.30
N LEU A 142 23.01 10.45 1.47
CA LEU A 142 21.71 9.80 1.62
C LEU A 142 21.58 8.65 0.62
N TYR A 143 21.19 7.48 1.13
CA TYR A 143 20.94 6.26 0.35
C TYR A 143 19.50 5.84 0.50
N ALA A 144 18.95 5.18 -0.54
CA ALA A 144 17.65 4.53 -0.48
C ALA A 144 17.75 3.14 -1.09
N ILE A 145 17.15 2.15 -0.44
CA ILE A 145 17.17 0.75 -0.88
C ILE A 145 15.80 0.09 -0.68
N GLY A 146 15.51 -0.93 -1.46
CA GLY A 146 14.24 -1.66 -1.38
C GLY A 146 13.06 -0.87 -1.90
N GLU A 147 11.86 -1.12 -1.40
CA GLU A 147 10.61 -0.55 -1.90
C GLU A 147 10.56 0.99 -1.91
N THR A 148 11.27 1.64 -1.02
CA THR A 148 11.35 3.11 -0.99
C THR A 148 12.15 3.70 -2.15
N SER A 149 12.97 2.91 -2.84
CA SER A 149 13.80 3.34 -3.96
C SER A 149 13.15 3.05 -5.31
N PHE A 150 13.48 3.86 -6.30
CA PHE A 150 13.14 3.63 -7.69
C PHE A 150 14.39 3.22 -8.48
N THR A 151 14.46 1.94 -8.87
CA THR A 151 15.52 1.38 -9.69
C THR A 151 15.12 1.18 -11.15
N GLY A 152 13.82 1.26 -11.44
CA GLY A 152 13.24 0.94 -12.74
C GLY A 152 12.95 -0.56 -12.94
N LEU A 153 13.38 -1.43 -12.03
CA LEU A 153 13.21 -2.89 -12.14
C LEU A 153 11.75 -3.32 -12.32
N HIS A 154 10.85 -2.67 -11.61
CA HIS A 154 9.46 -3.09 -11.53
C HIS A 154 8.56 -2.53 -12.64
N GLY A 155 9.01 -1.51 -13.36
CA GLY A 155 8.18 -0.87 -14.39
C GLY A 155 6.84 -0.39 -13.80
N ALA A 156 5.75 -0.71 -14.50
CA ALA A 156 4.39 -0.36 -14.08
C ALA A 156 3.75 -1.37 -13.10
N ASN A 157 4.32 -2.57 -12.97
CA ASN A 157 3.76 -3.63 -12.12
C ASN A 157 4.83 -4.64 -11.71
N ARG A 158 5.12 -4.73 -10.42
CA ARG A 158 6.16 -5.59 -9.87
C ARG A 158 5.89 -7.08 -10.14
N MET A 159 6.90 -7.81 -10.59
CA MET A 159 6.88 -9.27 -10.55
C MET A 159 7.10 -9.75 -9.12
N ALA A 160 6.31 -10.74 -8.69
CA ALA A 160 6.40 -11.32 -7.35
C ALA A 160 7.83 -11.80 -7.03
N SER A 161 8.25 -11.64 -5.78
CA SER A 161 9.57 -11.98 -5.23
C SER A 161 10.75 -11.08 -5.65
N ASN A 162 10.65 -10.30 -6.73
CA ASN A 162 11.74 -9.42 -7.17
C ASN A 162 12.06 -8.31 -6.17
N SER A 163 11.10 -7.88 -5.34
CA SER A 163 11.34 -6.90 -4.28
C SER A 163 12.42 -7.32 -3.30
N LEU A 164 12.45 -8.60 -2.90
CA LEU A 164 13.48 -9.09 -1.98
C LEU A 164 14.86 -9.13 -2.63
N LEU A 165 14.94 -9.49 -3.92
CA LEU A 165 16.20 -9.46 -4.67
C LEU A 165 16.73 -8.04 -4.81
N GLU A 166 15.86 -7.07 -5.08
CA GLU A 166 16.22 -5.66 -5.15
C GLU A 166 16.79 -5.16 -3.80
N CYS A 167 16.15 -5.49 -2.68
CA CYS A 167 16.64 -5.17 -1.35
C CYS A 167 18.05 -5.73 -1.10
N LEU A 168 18.30 -6.99 -1.47
CA LEU A 168 19.60 -7.65 -1.26
C LEU A 168 20.70 -7.04 -2.14
N VAL A 169 20.42 -6.82 -3.42
CA VAL A 169 21.39 -6.27 -4.38
C VAL A 169 21.80 -4.86 -3.99
N TYR A 170 20.84 -3.96 -3.80
CA TYR A 170 21.14 -2.57 -3.48
C TYR A 170 21.59 -2.38 -2.03
N GLY A 171 21.14 -3.22 -1.10
CA GLY A 171 21.66 -3.25 0.27
C GLY A 171 23.16 -3.58 0.29
N LYS A 172 23.59 -4.58 -0.50
CA LYS A 172 24.99 -4.93 -0.66
C LYS A 172 25.80 -3.82 -1.33
N ALA A 173 25.33 -3.33 -2.49
CA ALA A 173 26.01 -2.27 -3.24
C ALA A 173 26.21 -0.99 -2.39
N SER A 174 25.17 -0.58 -1.65
CA SER A 174 25.24 0.58 -0.76
C SER A 174 26.25 0.36 0.38
N ALA A 175 26.24 -0.83 1.00
CA ALA A 175 27.19 -1.14 2.07
C ALA A 175 28.65 -1.13 1.59
N GLU A 176 28.93 -1.71 0.41
CA GLU A 176 30.27 -1.71 -0.20
C GLU A 176 30.74 -0.29 -0.52
N HIS A 177 29.85 0.53 -1.13
CA HIS A 177 30.17 1.92 -1.45
C HIS A 177 30.40 2.76 -0.19
N ILE A 178 29.53 2.66 0.82
CA ILE A 178 29.69 3.37 2.09
C ILE A 178 31.00 2.96 2.75
N GLY A 179 31.31 1.67 2.81
CA GLY A 179 32.58 1.17 3.39
C GLY A 179 33.81 1.72 2.70
N ALA A 180 33.76 1.92 1.38
CA ALA A 180 34.86 2.47 0.61
C ALA A 180 35.04 4.00 0.77
N THR A 181 33.94 4.73 1.07
CA THR A 181 33.95 6.20 1.06
C THR A 181 33.81 6.83 2.45
N LEU A 182 33.52 6.05 3.48
CA LEU A 182 33.18 6.55 4.82
C LEU A 182 34.31 7.42 5.43
N ALA A 183 35.56 7.07 5.15
CA ALA A 183 36.72 7.80 5.67
C ALA A 183 36.83 9.24 5.13
N ASP A 184 36.21 9.51 3.98
CA ASP A 184 36.21 10.83 3.31
C ASP A 184 34.97 11.66 3.69
N VAL A 185 34.03 11.10 4.44
CA VAL A 185 32.81 11.80 4.86
C VAL A 185 33.13 12.68 6.07
N PRO A 186 32.80 13.99 6.01
CA PRO A 186 32.99 14.86 7.15
C PRO A 186 32.12 14.48 8.34
N ASP A 187 32.56 14.80 9.54
CA ASP A 187 31.78 14.59 10.75
C ASP A 187 30.40 15.28 10.65
N PRO A 188 29.36 14.68 11.25
CA PRO A 188 28.05 15.29 11.28
C PRO A 188 28.08 16.68 11.92
N ARG A 189 27.32 17.60 11.35
CA ARG A 189 27.15 18.93 11.97
C ARG A 189 26.34 18.78 13.26
N GLU A 190 26.65 19.60 14.27
CA GLU A 190 25.80 19.73 15.43
C GLU A 190 24.40 20.21 15.02
N HIS A 191 23.40 19.54 15.53
CA HIS A 191 21.99 19.91 15.34
C HIS A 191 21.52 20.73 16.54
N LYS A 192 20.66 21.71 16.27
CA LYS A 192 19.91 22.37 17.35
C LYS A 192 18.97 21.35 18.00
N GLU A 193 18.80 21.48 19.30
CA GLU A 193 17.76 20.73 20.00
C GLU A 193 16.38 21.06 19.42
N TRP A 194 15.49 20.11 19.49
CA TRP A 194 14.10 20.32 19.10
C TRP A 194 13.43 21.30 20.06
N ASP A 195 12.86 22.38 19.54
CA ASP A 195 12.23 23.45 20.30
C ASP A 195 10.71 23.37 20.19
N GLU A 196 10.07 23.03 21.30
CA GLU A 196 8.60 22.94 21.43
C GLU A 196 7.99 24.15 22.18
N SER A 197 8.77 25.19 22.44
CA SER A 197 8.33 26.36 23.24
C SER A 197 7.17 27.15 22.61
N GLN A 198 6.91 26.92 21.32
CA GLN A 198 5.87 27.65 20.56
C GLN A 198 4.60 26.82 20.31
N VAL A 199 4.53 25.58 20.80
CA VAL A 199 3.40 24.67 20.56
C VAL A 199 2.72 24.29 21.85
N THR A 200 1.45 23.86 21.75
CA THR A 200 0.61 23.44 22.89
C THR A 200 0.10 22.01 22.68
N ASP A 201 -0.43 21.40 23.74
CA ASP A 201 -1.16 20.15 23.62
C ASP A 201 -2.42 20.34 22.80
N SER A 202 -2.71 19.36 21.92
CA SER A 202 -3.97 19.35 21.19
C SER A 202 -5.09 18.84 22.10
N ASP A 203 -6.22 19.49 22.01
CA ASP A 203 -7.49 19.06 22.61
C ASP A 203 -8.42 18.34 21.61
N GLU A 204 -7.99 18.22 20.34
CA GLU A 204 -8.77 17.65 19.24
C GLU A 204 -8.03 16.55 18.44
N ASP A 205 -7.60 15.47 19.08
CA ASP A 205 -6.98 14.31 18.40
C ASP A 205 -7.91 13.65 17.35
N VAL A 206 -9.21 13.93 17.45
CA VAL A 206 -10.21 13.48 16.47
C VAL A 206 -9.91 14.01 15.05
N VAL A 207 -9.29 15.19 14.92
CA VAL A 207 -8.95 15.80 13.63
C VAL A 207 -7.96 14.92 12.85
N ILE A 208 -6.92 14.42 13.52
CA ILE A 208 -5.91 13.55 12.89
C ILE A 208 -6.55 12.27 12.41
N SER A 209 -7.36 11.61 13.24
CA SER A 209 -8.01 10.35 12.87
C SER A 209 -9.04 10.55 11.74
N HIS A 210 -9.77 11.66 11.74
CA HIS A 210 -10.69 12.02 10.67
C HIS A 210 -9.97 12.25 9.34
N ASN A 211 -8.90 13.04 9.34
CA ASN A 211 -8.12 13.34 8.14
C ASN A 211 -7.45 12.07 7.57
N TRP A 212 -7.05 11.13 8.43
CA TRP A 212 -6.56 9.82 8.04
C TRP A 212 -7.63 9.02 7.28
N ASP A 213 -8.83 8.93 7.83
CA ASP A 213 -9.92 8.18 7.21
C ASP A 213 -10.39 8.84 5.91
N GLU A 214 -10.47 10.17 5.87
CA GLU A 214 -10.81 10.90 4.66
C GLU A 214 -9.77 10.67 3.55
N LEU A 215 -8.47 10.80 3.86
CA LEU A 215 -7.39 10.56 2.90
C LEU A 215 -7.48 9.16 2.30
N ARG A 216 -7.59 8.14 3.14
CA ARG A 216 -7.69 6.75 2.69
C ARG A 216 -8.92 6.52 1.82
N ARG A 217 -10.07 7.11 2.20
CA ARG A 217 -11.33 6.95 1.47
C ARG A 217 -11.28 7.57 0.09
N PHE A 218 -10.87 8.82 -0.04
CA PHE A 218 -10.85 9.44 -1.36
C PHE A 218 -9.72 8.90 -2.25
N MET A 219 -8.58 8.48 -1.70
CA MET A 219 -7.55 7.79 -2.49
C MET A 219 -8.08 6.48 -3.04
N TRP A 220 -8.84 5.71 -2.26
CA TRP A 220 -9.52 4.51 -2.74
C TRP A 220 -10.55 4.81 -3.84
N ASP A 221 -11.40 5.81 -3.62
CA ASP A 221 -12.53 6.10 -4.52
C ASP A 221 -12.07 6.77 -5.84
N TYR A 222 -11.04 7.61 -5.80
CA TYR A 222 -10.64 8.44 -6.94
C TYR A 222 -9.28 8.07 -7.56
N VAL A 223 -8.35 7.54 -6.78
CA VAL A 223 -6.97 7.24 -7.19
C VAL A 223 -6.66 5.74 -7.12
N GLY A 224 -7.70 4.91 -7.12
CA GLY A 224 -7.61 3.46 -7.08
C GLY A 224 -7.12 2.85 -8.41
N ILE A 225 -7.62 1.64 -8.74
CA ILE A 225 -7.17 0.86 -9.90
C ILE A 225 -7.52 1.56 -11.22
N VAL A 226 -8.74 2.10 -11.35
CA VAL A 226 -9.20 2.82 -12.55
C VAL A 226 -9.30 4.31 -12.23
N ARG A 227 -8.44 5.09 -12.88
CA ARG A 227 -8.32 6.53 -12.69
C ARG A 227 -8.85 7.28 -13.90
N THR A 228 -9.48 8.41 -13.68
CA THR A 228 -9.90 9.35 -14.74
C THR A 228 -9.46 10.75 -14.35
N GLU A 229 -9.23 11.62 -15.33
CA GLU A 229 -8.83 13.00 -15.10
C GLU A 229 -9.73 13.70 -14.08
N LYS A 230 -11.06 13.57 -14.23
CA LYS A 230 -12.02 14.18 -13.28
C LYS A 230 -11.88 13.65 -11.85
N ARG A 231 -11.54 12.37 -11.68
CA ARG A 231 -11.31 11.78 -10.36
C ARG A 231 -10.01 12.29 -9.75
N LEU A 232 -8.93 12.33 -10.55
CA LEU A 232 -7.63 12.85 -10.10
C LEU A 232 -7.75 14.34 -9.70
N GLN A 233 -8.42 15.18 -10.48
CA GLN A 233 -8.66 16.58 -10.12
C GLN A 233 -9.42 16.71 -8.79
N ARG A 234 -10.43 15.88 -8.54
CA ARG A 234 -11.15 15.86 -7.24
C ARG A 234 -10.26 15.43 -6.08
N ALA A 235 -9.40 14.43 -6.31
CA ALA A 235 -8.44 13.99 -5.31
C ALA A 235 -7.43 15.09 -5.00
N GLN A 236 -6.90 15.77 -6.03
CA GLN A 236 -5.95 16.88 -5.87
C GLN A 236 -6.53 18.00 -5.00
N HIS A 237 -7.76 18.44 -5.26
CA HIS A 237 -8.39 19.48 -4.43
C HIS A 237 -8.49 19.08 -2.96
N ARG A 238 -8.76 17.80 -2.67
CA ARG A 238 -8.81 17.29 -1.29
C ARG A 238 -7.44 17.22 -0.65
N VAL A 239 -6.44 16.78 -1.40
CA VAL A 239 -5.04 16.77 -0.95
C VAL A 239 -4.58 18.18 -0.61
N ASP A 240 -4.87 19.17 -1.45
CA ASP A 240 -4.49 20.57 -1.22
C ASP A 240 -5.12 21.12 0.07
N MET A 241 -6.39 20.80 0.31
CA MET A 241 -7.10 21.17 1.55
C MET A 241 -6.45 20.52 2.78
N LEU A 242 -6.26 19.18 2.74
CA LEU A 242 -5.65 18.46 3.85
C LEU A 242 -4.21 18.91 4.13
N LYS A 243 -3.43 19.23 3.09
CA LYS A 243 -2.08 19.79 3.27
C LYS A 243 -2.10 21.10 4.06
N SER A 244 -3.07 21.97 3.78
CA SER A 244 -3.20 23.24 4.47
C SER A 244 -3.59 23.04 5.95
N GLU A 245 -4.58 22.21 6.22
CA GLU A 245 -5.03 21.87 7.58
C GLU A 245 -3.93 21.20 8.40
N ILE A 246 -3.23 20.23 7.81
CA ILE A 246 -2.11 19.54 8.47
C ILE A 246 -0.96 20.50 8.76
N ALA A 247 -0.65 21.43 7.84
CA ALA A 247 0.40 22.42 8.04
C ALA A 247 0.08 23.37 9.19
N GLU A 248 -1.20 23.80 9.30
CA GLU A 248 -1.68 24.61 10.39
C GLU A 248 -1.60 23.87 11.72
N TYR A 249 -2.09 22.62 11.75
CA TYR A 249 -2.04 21.78 12.95
C TYR A 249 -0.59 21.52 13.40
N TYR A 250 0.30 21.17 12.46
CA TYR A 250 1.71 20.92 12.71
C TYR A 250 2.45 22.15 13.28
N SER A 251 1.99 23.35 12.98
CA SER A 251 2.60 24.61 13.45
C SER A 251 2.18 24.98 14.87
N ASN A 252 1.03 24.49 15.35
CA ASN A 252 0.41 24.95 16.60
C ASN A 252 0.46 23.92 17.73
N TYR A 253 0.61 22.63 17.41
CA TYR A 253 0.49 21.56 18.41
C TYR A 253 1.72 20.67 18.49
N HIS A 254 1.88 20.00 19.64
CA HIS A 254 2.93 18.99 19.82
C HIS A 254 2.83 17.88 18.78
N ILE A 255 4.00 17.44 18.28
CA ILE A 255 4.08 16.44 17.24
C ILE A 255 3.84 15.06 17.81
N SER A 256 2.85 14.35 17.26
CA SER A 256 2.60 12.93 17.49
C SER A 256 3.08 12.06 16.31
N ASN A 257 3.23 10.76 16.54
CA ASN A 257 3.52 9.80 15.46
C ASN A 257 2.44 9.82 14.39
N ASP A 258 1.17 9.88 14.79
CA ASP A 258 0.03 9.86 13.86
C ASP A 258 0.00 11.12 12.99
N LEU A 259 0.35 12.29 13.56
CA LEU A 259 0.47 13.53 12.79
C LEU A 259 1.62 13.48 11.78
N LEU A 260 2.78 12.92 12.17
CA LEU A 260 3.91 12.75 11.25
C LEU A 260 3.58 11.81 10.09
N GLU A 261 2.92 10.70 10.39
CA GLU A 261 2.49 9.74 9.38
C GLU A 261 1.46 10.37 8.44
N LEU A 262 0.45 11.07 8.96
CA LEU A 262 -0.56 11.77 8.16
C LEU A 262 0.09 12.81 7.23
N ARG A 263 1.02 13.63 7.76
CA ARG A 263 1.79 14.59 6.98
C ARG A 263 2.59 13.93 5.85
N ASN A 264 3.16 12.75 6.09
CA ASN A 264 3.88 11.99 5.08
C ASN A 264 2.94 11.38 4.04
N LEU A 265 1.82 10.81 4.49
CA LEU A 265 0.81 10.20 3.60
C LEU A 265 0.21 11.21 2.62
N VAL A 266 -0.06 12.43 3.06
CA VAL A 266 -0.58 13.48 2.17
C VAL A 266 0.42 13.84 1.07
N VAL A 267 1.72 13.89 1.38
CA VAL A 267 2.77 14.08 0.37
C VAL A 267 2.82 12.91 -0.61
N ILE A 268 2.74 11.67 -0.11
CA ILE A 268 2.70 10.48 -0.97
C ILE A 268 1.46 10.51 -1.87
N ALA A 269 0.29 10.86 -1.32
CA ALA A 269 -0.95 10.98 -2.11
C ALA A 269 -0.82 12.00 -3.24
N GLU A 270 -0.23 13.16 -2.98
CA GLU A 270 0.07 14.18 -4.00
C GLU A 270 1.00 13.65 -5.11
N LEU A 271 2.01 12.88 -4.75
CA LEU A 271 2.95 12.29 -5.71
C LEU A 271 2.35 11.16 -6.56
N ILE A 272 1.29 10.51 -6.09
CA ILE A 272 0.58 9.44 -6.80
C ILE A 272 -0.45 10.01 -7.79
N ILE A 273 -1.06 11.16 -7.48
CA ILE A 273 -2.08 11.84 -8.29
C ILE A 273 -1.47 12.45 -9.56
#